data_41e32ed9d311aa041758bdea528081ad
#
_entry.id   41e32ed9d311aa041758bdea528081ad
#
_cell.length_a   1.000
_cell.length_b   1.000
_cell.length_c   1.000
_cell.angle_alpha   90.00
_cell.angle_beta   90.00
_cell.angle_gamma   90.00
#
_symmetry.space_group_name_H-M   'P 1'
#
loop_
_entity.id
_entity.type
_entity.pdbx_description
1 polymer ?
#
loop_
_entity_poly.entity_id
_entity_poly.type
_entity_poly.pdbx_seq_one_letter_code
_entity_poly.pdbx_strand_id
1 'polypeptide(L)'
;MTHANLMNNYFDPNLVYTVEDFRHRFRMRRHVFERLFCDAQQVNSYFRQKRDRAGRPSFSPHQKVTVALRMMTYGSSADSMDETHGMSESTCLDTLEEFCDTIVQVYKDEYLCELNQEDLNWLLRKVEDRGFPGMIRSLDFMHWDWKNCLTGWQ
;
A
#
# COMPACT_ATOMS: atom_id res chain seq x y z
N MET A 1 10.03 12.01 8.94
CA MET A 1 10.08 11.01 10.04
C MET A 1 11.25 10.08 9.82
N THR A 2 12.19 10.00 10.75
CA THR A 2 13.36 9.12 10.65
C THR A 2 12.96 7.64 10.80
N HIS A 3 13.82 6.72 10.36
CA HIS A 3 13.63 5.28 10.58
C HIS A 3 13.43 4.94 12.06
N ALA A 4 14.29 5.50 12.93
CA ALA A 4 14.20 5.27 14.38
C ALA A 4 12.86 5.71 14.97
N ASN A 5 12.37 6.91 14.57
CA ASN A 5 11.06 7.39 15.02
C ASN A 5 9.91 6.51 14.51
N LEU A 6 10.01 6.02 13.26
CA LEU A 6 9.01 5.12 12.70
C LEU A 6 8.93 3.80 13.48
N MET A 7 10.10 3.20 13.77
CA MET A 7 10.19 1.96 14.54
C MET A 7 9.61 2.14 15.94
N ASN A 8 10.10 3.13 16.69
CA ASN A 8 9.63 3.43 18.05
C ASN A 8 8.12 3.71 18.10
N ASN A 9 7.59 4.38 17.09
CA ASN A 9 6.17 4.74 17.06
C ASN A 9 5.25 3.54 16.81
N TYR A 10 5.65 2.60 15.94
CA TYR A 10 4.72 1.60 15.40
C TYR A 10 5.19 0.15 15.48
N PHE A 11 6.49 -0.12 15.56
CA PHE A 11 7.03 -1.47 15.35
C PHE A 11 7.82 -2.05 16.52
N ASP A 12 8.40 -1.22 17.39
CA ASP A 12 9.15 -1.67 18.56
C ASP A 12 8.23 -2.20 19.67
N PRO A 13 8.73 -3.04 20.60
CA PRO A 13 7.95 -3.59 21.69
C PRO A 13 7.30 -2.53 22.61
N ASN A 14 7.97 -1.36 22.78
CA ASN A 14 7.49 -0.23 23.57
C ASN A 14 6.87 0.84 22.66
N LEU A 15 5.79 0.50 22.01
CA LEU A 15 5.09 1.36 21.06
C LEU A 15 4.60 2.67 21.69
N VAL A 16 4.79 3.79 20.99
CA VAL A 16 4.17 5.07 21.34
C VAL A 16 2.68 5.05 20.96
N TYR A 17 2.35 4.46 19.81
CA TYR A 17 0.97 4.39 19.31
C TYR A 17 0.34 3.02 19.55
N THR A 18 -0.94 3.05 19.88
CA THR A 18 -1.75 1.85 20.09
C THR A 18 -2.03 1.07 18.81
N VAL A 19 -2.57 -0.14 18.95
CA VAL A 19 -3.05 -0.95 17.80
C VAL A 19 -4.13 -0.22 17.01
N GLU A 20 -5.00 0.53 17.69
CA GLU A 20 -6.06 1.32 17.06
C GLU A 20 -5.49 2.51 16.28
N ASP A 21 -4.46 3.18 16.81
CA ASP A 21 -3.74 4.24 16.08
C ASP A 21 -3.08 3.70 14.82
N PHE A 22 -2.48 2.51 14.91
CA PHE A 22 -1.90 1.85 13.73
C PHE A 22 -2.98 1.62 12.67
N ARG A 23 -4.09 0.98 13.06
CA ARG A 23 -5.22 0.69 12.17
C ARG A 23 -5.81 1.97 11.55
N HIS A 24 -5.94 3.02 12.34
CA HIS A 24 -6.44 4.30 11.85
C HIS A 24 -5.51 4.93 10.81
N ARG A 25 -4.18 4.90 11.07
CA ARG A 25 -3.19 5.57 10.22
C ARG A 25 -2.80 4.82 8.95
N PHE A 26 -2.83 3.48 9.00
CA PHE A 26 -2.49 2.62 7.85
C PHE A 26 -3.72 2.05 7.15
N ARG A 27 -4.93 2.27 7.70
CA ARG A 27 -6.21 1.69 7.22
C ARG A 27 -6.19 0.17 7.10
N MET A 28 -5.27 -0.47 7.80
CA MET A 28 -5.13 -1.93 7.86
C MET A 28 -4.65 -2.39 9.23
N ARG A 29 -4.85 -3.68 9.53
CA ARG A 29 -4.30 -4.30 10.72
C ARG A 29 -2.81 -4.53 10.57
N ARG A 30 -2.07 -4.53 11.68
CA ARG A 30 -0.62 -4.68 11.71
C ARG A 30 -0.13 -5.95 11.00
N HIS A 31 -0.77 -7.10 11.21
CA HIS A 31 -0.37 -8.35 10.56
C HIS A 31 -0.51 -8.30 9.03
N VAL A 32 -1.45 -7.50 8.49
CA VAL A 32 -1.58 -7.28 7.05
C VAL A 32 -0.40 -6.47 6.53
N PHE A 33 -0.04 -5.41 7.24
CA PHE A 33 1.15 -4.62 6.91
C PHE A 33 2.41 -5.48 6.91
N GLU A 34 2.61 -6.29 7.96
CA GLU A 34 3.78 -7.16 8.10
C GLU A 34 3.84 -8.20 6.98
N ARG A 35 2.69 -8.76 6.57
CA ARG A 35 2.62 -9.66 5.40
C ARG A 35 3.04 -8.93 4.13
N LEU A 36 2.42 -7.79 3.80
CA LEU A 36 2.77 -6.98 2.62
C LEU A 36 4.25 -6.60 2.62
N PHE A 37 4.78 -6.23 3.77
CA PHE A 37 6.18 -5.85 3.95
C PHE A 37 7.13 -7.02 3.68
N CYS A 38 6.85 -8.20 4.22
CA CYS A 38 7.66 -9.40 3.99
C CYS A 38 7.61 -9.83 2.51
N ASP A 39 6.42 -9.87 1.93
CA ASP A 39 6.21 -10.30 0.55
C ASP A 39 6.91 -9.34 -0.42
N ALA A 40 6.79 -8.03 -0.20
CA ALA A 40 7.49 -7.03 -1.01
C ALA A 40 9.01 -7.21 -0.98
N GLN A 41 9.61 -7.47 0.18
CA GLN A 41 11.05 -7.69 0.30
C GLN A 41 11.53 -8.99 -0.35
N GLN A 42 10.69 -10.03 -0.36
CA GLN A 42 11.03 -11.30 -0.99
C GLN A 42 11.11 -11.17 -2.51
N VAL A 43 10.13 -10.50 -3.09
CA VAL A 43 9.95 -10.41 -4.55
C VAL A 43 10.79 -9.28 -5.15
N ASN A 44 10.79 -8.10 -4.52
CA ASN A 44 11.45 -6.93 -5.10
C ASN A 44 12.63 -6.45 -4.25
N SER A 45 13.82 -6.48 -4.84
CA SER A 45 15.06 -6.01 -4.21
C SER A 45 15.05 -4.50 -3.88
N TYR A 46 14.12 -3.72 -4.47
CA TYR A 46 13.95 -2.31 -4.14
C TYR A 46 13.57 -2.12 -2.67
N PHE A 47 12.78 -3.01 -2.11
CA PHE A 47 12.34 -2.99 -0.70
C PHE A 47 13.32 -3.66 0.27
N ARG A 48 14.52 -4.03 -0.17
CA ARG A 48 15.60 -4.47 0.71
C ARG A 48 16.47 -3.29 1.13
N GLN A 49 17.09 -3.39 2.33
CA GLN A 49 18.00 -2.37 2.79
C GLN A 49 19.22 -2.30 1.87
N LYS A 50 19.44 -1.14 1.28
CA LYS A 50 20.60 -0.85 0.43
C LYS A 50 21.50 0.20 1.09
N ARG A 51 22.74 0.28 0.65
CA ARG A 51 23.68 1.33 1.02
C ARG A 51 24.05 2.12 -0.24
N ASP A 52 24.28 3.41 -0.06
CA ASP A 52 24.80 4.28 -1.12
C ASP A 52 26.28 3.99 -1.41
N ARG A 53 26.86 4.68 -2.41
CA ARG A 53 28.27 4.55 -2.76
C ARG A 53 29.23 4.97 -1.64
N ALA A 54 28.76 5.78 -0.69
CA ALA A 54 29.51 6.21 0.49
C ALA A 54 29.31 5.27 1.69
N GLY A 55 28.63 4.13 1.51
CA GLY A 55 28.34 3.15 2.57
C GLY A 55 27.22 3.54 3.53
N ARG A 56 26.53 4.69 3.32
CA ARG A 56 25.45 5.14 4.17
C ARG A 56 24.16 4.36 3.84
N PRO A 57 23.33 4.02 4.85
CA PRO A 57 22.07 3.35 4.60
C PRO A 57 21.12 4.27 3.82
N SER A 58 20.53 3.75 2.75
CA SER A 58 19.41 4.39 2.06
C SER A 58 18.16 4.34 2.92
N PHE A 59 17.05 4.91 2.45
CA PHE A 59 15.75 4.76 3.11
C PHE A 59 15.44 3.29 3.43
N SER A 60 15.01 3.07 4.66
CA SER A 60 14.72 1.71 5.11
C SER A 60 13.50 1.14 4.39
N PRO A 61 13.40 -0.21 4.30
CA PRO A 61 12.22 -0.86 3.75
C PRO A 61 10.92 -0.40 4.42
N HIS A 62 10.92 -0.24 5.75
CA HIS A 62 9.75 0.26 6.49
C HIS A 62 9.36 1.69 6.07
N GLN A 63 10.33 2.58 5.88
CA GLN A 63 10.04 3.95 5.41
C GLN A 63 9.40 3.92 4.01
N LYS A 64 9.95 3.13 3.08
CA LYS A 64 9.44 3.01 1.71
C LYS A 64 8.00 2.49 1.68
N VAL A 65 7.73 1.36 2.34
CA VAL A 65 6.38 0.79 2.41
C VAL A 65 5.41 1.74 3.11
N THR A 66 5.86 2.42 4.19
CA THR A 66 5.03 3.40 4.89
C THR A 66 4.65 4.59 4.01
N VAL A 67 5.60 5.12 3.25
CA VAL A 67 5.35 6.26 2.34
C VAL A 67 4.36 5.86 1.25
N ALA A 68 4.59 4.74 0.56
CA ALA A 68 3.67 4.24 -0.46
C ALA A 68 2.24 4.05 0.09
N LEU A 69 2.10 3.37 1.22
CA LEU A 69 0.80 3.16 1.85
C LEU A 69 0.13 4.47 2.29
N ARG A 70 0.88 5.47 2.77
CA ARG A 70 0.31 6.76 3.14
C ARG A 70 -0.16 7.56 1.95
N MET A 71 0.59 7.56 0.85
CA MET A 71 0.15 8.19 -0.40
C MET A 71 -1.15 7.56 -0.89
N MET A 72 -1.26 6.23 -0.90
CA MET A 72 -2.48 5.52 -1.27
C MET A 72 -3.65 5.79 -0.31
N THR A 73 -3.40 5.82 0.99
CA THR A 73 -4.44 5.94 2.02
C THR A 73 -5.06 7.33 2.09
N TYR A 74 -4.22 8.37 1.93
CA TYR A 74 -4.65 9.76 2.14
C TYR A 74 -4.67 10.59 0.85
N GLY A 75 -4.24 10.02 -0.27
CA GLY A 75 -4.05 10.78 -1.51
C GLY A 75 -3.04 11.92 -1.34
N SER A 76 -2.07 11.74 -0.42
CA SER A 76 -1.06 12.77 -0.14
C SER A 76 -0.18 12.99 -1.35
N SER A 77 0.14 14.26 -1.64
CA SER A 77 1.10 14.58 -2.68
C SER A 77 2.49 14.07 -2.31
N ALA A 78 3.28 13.67 -3.32
CA ALA A 78 4.65 13.22 -3.10
C ALA A 78 5.53 14.30 -2.46
N ASP A 79 5.32 15.57 -2.82
CA ASP A 79 5.99 16.73 -2.25
C ASP A 79 5.78 16.84 -0.72
N SER A 80 4.58 16.59 -0.22
CA SER A 80 4.30 16.61 1.23
C SER A 80 5.04 15.53 2.03
N MET A 81 5.57 14.50 1.35
CA MET A 81 6.35 13.44 1.99
C MET A 81 7.78 13.87 2.29
N ASP A 82 8.31 14.89 1.59
CA ASP A 82 9.62 15.44 1.90
C ASP A 82 9.66 16.05 3.31
N GLU A 83 8.70 16.88 3.64
CA GLU A 83 8.60 17.49 4.97
C GLU A 83 8.39 16.45 6.08
N THR A 84 7.60 15.41 5.83
CA THR A 84 7.23 14.44 6.86
C THR A 84 8.20 13.27 6.99
N HIS A 85 8.76 12.79 5.89
CA HIS A 85 9.61 11.60 5.84
C HIS A 85 11.05 11.88 5.37
N GLY A 86 11.32 13.11 4.88
CA GLY A 86 12.62 13.48 4.31
C GLY A 86 12.92 12.71 3.01
N MET A 87 11.90 12.32 2.29
CA MET A 87 12.01 11.58 1.03
C MET A 87 11.57 12.50 -0.11
N SER A 88 12.48 12.77 -1.06
CA SER A 88 12.19 13.66 -2.17
C SER A 88 10.99 13.18 -3.01
N GLU A 89 10.30 14.11 -3.66
CA GLU A 89 9.12 13.86 -4.48
C GLU A 89 9.36 12.72 -5.50
N SER A 90 10.45 12.78 -6.26
CA SER A 90 10.80 11.74 -7.24
C SER A 90 10.97 10.37 -6.60
N THR A 91 11.66 10.30 -5.45
CA THR A 91 11.83 9.04 -4.72
C THR A 91 10.50 8.50 -4.18
N CYS A 92 9.58 9.37 -3.78
CA CYS A 92 8.25 8.97 -3.33
C CYS A 92 7.42 8.37 -4.47
N LEU A 93 7.45 9.00 -5.64
CA LEU A 93 6.76 8.50 -6.84
C LEU A 93 7.34 7.15 -7.30
N ASP A 94 8.66 7.05 -7.43
CA ASP A 94 9.33 5.78 -7.75
C ASP A 94 8.97 4.69 -6.73
N THR A 95 8.92 5.04 -5.44
CA THR A 95 8.58 4.11 -4.37
C THR A 95 7.13 3.64 -4.45
N LEU A 96 6.21 4.53 -4.82
CA LEU A 96 4.80 4.19 -5.00
C LEU A 96 4.61 3.27 -6.21
N GLU A 97 5.23 3.58 -7.36
CA GLU A 97 5.20 2.77 -8.56
C GLU A 97 5.74 1.36 -8.30
N GLU A 98 6.95 1.26 -7.76
CA GLU A 98 7.59 -0.01 -7.39
C GLU A 98 6.74 -0.81 -6.39
N PHE A 99 6.06 -0.14 -5.46
CA PHE A 99 5.18 -0.82 -4.51
C PHE A 99 3.93 -1.37 -5.19
N CYS A 100 3.25 -0.58 -6.03
CA CYS A 100 2.07 -1.02 -6.76
C CYS A 100 2.38 -2.22 -7.66
N ASP A 101 3.45 -2.14 -8.45
CA ASP A 101 3.88 -3.22 -9.33
C ASP A 101 4.21 -4.50 -8.56
N THR A 102 4.91 -4.36 -7.43
CA THR A 102 5.26 -5.49 -6.58
C THR A 102 4.00 -6.15 -6.00
N ILE A 103 3.04 -5.36 -5.50
CA ILE A 103 1.79 -5.91 -4.94
C ILE A 103 0.98 -6.62 -6.02
N VAL A 104 0.86 -6.04 -7.21
CA VAL A 104 0.20 -6.70 -8.35
C VAL A 104 0.91 -8.01 -8.69
N GLN A 105 2.23 -8.02 -8.79
CA GLN A 105 3.01 -9.21 -9.08
C GLN A 105 2.80 -10.34 -8.06
N VAL A 106 2.75 -9.99 -6.77
CA VAL A 106 2.61 -10.96 -5.67
C VAL A 106 1.20 -11.55 -5.63
N TYR A 107 0.18 -10.72 -5.82
CA TYR A 107 -1.19 -11.09 -5.48
C TYR A 107 -2.12 -11.29 -6.69
N LYS A 108 -1.65 -11.02 -7.91
CA LYS A 108 -2.50 -11.12 -9.11
C LYS A 108 -3.12 -12.49 -9.29
N ASP A 109 -2.37 -13.55 -9.04
CA ASP A 109 -2.85 -14.94 -9.26
C ASP A 109 -3.89 -15.36 -8.22
N GLU A 110 -3.89 -14.74 -7.04
CA GLU A 110 -4.85 -14.99 -5.97
C GLU A 110 -6.11 -14.11 -6.08
N TYR A 111 -5.94 -12.82 -6.44
CA TYR A 111 -7.02 -11.83 -6.36
C TYR A 111 -7.51 -11.29 -7.70
N LEU A 112 -6.74 -11.45 -8.79
CA LEU A 112 -7.10 -10.99 -10.13
C LEU A 112 -7.38 -12.14 -11.10
N CYS A 113 -7.67 -13.34 -10.56
CA CYS A 113 -8.09 -14.48 -11.35
C CYS A 113 -9.54 -14.33 -11.82
N GLU A 114 -9.88 -14.96 -12.95
CA GLU A 114 -11.25 -15.08 -13.38
C GLU A 114 -12.06 -15.92 -12.38
N LEU A 115 -13.30 -15.49 -12.12
CA LEU A 115 -14.21 -16.23 -11.26
C LEU A 115 -14.55 -17.58 -11.89
N ASN A 116 -14.34 -18.66 -11.16
CA ASN A 116 -14.84 -19.96 -11.57
C ASN A 116 -16.36 -20.05 -11.36
N GLN A 117 -16.99 -21.12 -11.86
CA GLN A 117 -18.44 -21.27 -11.78
C GLN A 117 -18.95 -21.43 -10.33
N GLU A 118 -18.14 -21.99 -9.45
CA GLU A 118 -18.48 -22.15 -8.03
C GLU A 118 -18.48 -20.80 -7.31
N ASP A 119 -17.48 -19.98 -7.54
CA ASP A 119 -17.38 -18.62 -7.01
C ASP A 119 -18.54 -17.75 -7.50
N LEU A 120 -18.88 -17.85 -8.78
CA LEU A 120 -20.02 -17.14 -9.37
C LEU A 120 -21.34 -17.56 -8.70
N ASN A 121 -21.58 -18.86 -8.54
CA ASN A 121 -22.77 -19.38 -7.89
C ASN A 121 -22.85 -18.95 -6.42
N TRP A 122 -21.71 -18.94 -5.71
CA TRP A 122 -21.64 -18.46 -4.32
C TRP A 122 -21.96 -16.96 -4.22
N LEU A 123 -21.41 -16.15 -5.12
CA LEU A 123 -21.68 -14.72 -5.18
C LEU A 123 -23.17 -14.45 -5.48
N LEU A 124 -23.75 -15.13 -6.46
CA LEU A 124 -25.16 -14.98 -6.83
C LEU A 124 -26.08 -15.28 -5.64
N ARG A 125 -25.84 -16.39 -4.92
CA ARG A 125 -26.62 -16.71 -3.70
C ARG A 125 -26.49 -15.62 -2.64
N LYS A 126 -25.28 -15.17 -2.37
CA LYS A 126 -25.02 -14.14 -1.36
C LYS A 126 -25.68 -12.80 -1.69
N VAL A 127 -25.78 -12.47 -2.96
CA VAL A 127 -26.41 -11.23 -3.43
C VAL A 127 -27.94 -11.39 -3.44
N GLU A 128 -28.45 -12.55 -3.79
CA GLU A 128 -29.87 -12.89 -3.70
C GLU A 128 -30.38 -12.79 -2.25
N ASP A 129 -29.64 -13.35 -1.28
CA ASP A 129 -29.93 -13.24 0.16
C ASP A 129 -30.00 -11.78 0.65
N ARG A 130 -29.36 -10.85 -0.05
CA ARG A 130 -29.40 -9.41 0.22
C ARG A 130 -30.51 -8.67 -0.53
N GLY A 131 -31.34 -9.36 -1.29
CA GLY A 131 -32.46 -8.80 -2.04
C GLY A 131 -32.09 -8.27 -3.43
N PHE A 132 -30.96 -8.66 -4.00
CA PHE A 132 -30.52 -8.27 -5.34
C PHE A 132 -30.33 -9.48 -6.27
N PRO A 133 -31.41 -10.23 -6.59
CA PRO A 133 -31.31 -11.44 -7.38
C PRO A 133 -30.73 -11.18 -8.78
N GLY A 134 -29.78 -12.01 -9.19
CA GLY A 134 -29.12 -11.91 -10.50
C GLY A 134 -28.07 -10.81 -10.63
N MET A 135 -27.75 -10.08 -9.58
CA MET A 135 -26.72 -9.04 -9.59
C MET A 135 -25.33 -9.67 -9.58
N ILE A 136 -24.58 -9.50 -10.67
CA ILE A 136 -23.22 -10.05 -10.80
C ILE A 136 -22.15 -9.02 -10.43
N ARG A 137 -22.44 -7.74 -10.53
CA ARG A 137 -21.50 -6.63 -10.31
C ARG A 137 -22.18 -5.46 -9.65
N SER A 138 -21.44 -4.78 -8.80
CA SER A 138 -21.74 -3.45 -8.32
C SER A 138 -20.74 -2.49 -8.94
N LEU A 139 -21.23 -1.45 -9.63
CA LEU A 139 -20.40 -0.39 -10.17
C LEU A 139 -20.59 0.82 -9.25
N ASP A 140 -19.51 1.24 -8.63
CA ASP A 140 -19.40 2.51 -7.94
C ASP A 140 -18.28 3.30 -8.60
N PHE A 141 -18.57 4.49 -9.06
CA PHE A 141 -17.57 5.37 -9.64
C PHE A 141 -17.84 6.80 -9.19
N MET A 142 -16.76 7.52 -8.95
CA MET A 142 -16.84 8.96 -8.77
C MET A 142 -15.80 9.63 -9.67
N HIS A 143 -16.15 10.81 -10.15
CA HIS A 143 -15.19 11.68 -10.82
C HIS A 143 -14.24 12.27 -9.79
N TRP A 144 -12.96 12.10 -10.03
CA TRP A 144 -11.92 12.65 -9.20
C TRP A 144 -10.89 13.37 -10.08
N ASP A 145 -10.69 14.66 -9.78
CA ASP A 145 -9.70 15.47 -10.47
C ASP A 145 -8.30 15.11 -9.93
N TRP A 146 -7.58 14.31 -10.66
CA TRP A 146 -6.21 14.00 -10.31
C TRP A 146 -5.28 15.17 -10.68
N LYS A 147 -5.15 16.11 -9.75
CA LYS A 147 -4.40 17.36 -9.94
C LYS A 147 -2.92 17.15 -10.33
N ASN A 148 -2.32 16.07 -9.85
CA ASN A 148 -0.91 15.74 -10.10
C ASN A 148 -0.77 14.51 -11.02
N CYS A 149 -1.72 14.31 -11.95
CA CYS A 149 -1.63 13.24 -12.92
C CYS A 149 -0.35 13.35 -13.76
N LEU A 150 0.39 12.26 -13.86
CA LEU A 150 1.57 12.20 -14.73
C LEU A 150 1.17 12.50 -16.19
N THR A 151 1.97 13.32 -16.88
CA THR A 151 1.66 13.77 -18.26
C THR A 151 1.39 12.64 -19.25
N GLY A 152 1.98 11.47 -19.03
CA GLY A 152 1.74 10.28 -19.85
C GLY A 152 0.40 9.57 -19.60
N TRP A 153 -0.37 10.01 -18.59
CA TRP A 153 -1.66 9.42 -18.18
C TRP A 153 -2.83 10.42 -18.34
N GLN A 154 -2.54 11.63 -18.83
CA GLN A 154 -3.51 12.62 -19.26
C GLN A 154 -3.96 12.30 -20.70
#